data_e2292cdf7df08f66a1d5bc9e2738a7ab
#
_entry.id   e2292cdf7df08f66a1d5bc9e2738a7ab
#
_cell.length_a   1.000
_cell.length_b   1.000
_cell.length_c   1.000
_cell.angle_alpha   90.00
_cell.angle_beta   90.00
_cell.angle_gamma   90.00
#
_symmetry.space_group_name_H-M   'P 1'
#
loop_
_entity.id
_entity.type
_entity.pdbx_description
1 polymer ?
#
loop_
_entity_poly.entity_id
_entity_poly.type
_entity_poly.pdbx_seq_one_letter_code
_entity_poly.pdbx_strand_id
1 'polypeptide(L)'
;MRSHVSSHGATLVAVLIFAGAGLIASCAKPYHEETERYVFVATNINLPYWKEAEAGFLDAARTLGVKGELTGPTTYDPHGEVGFFRKIVDQNPAGICLSAARPEIFQADIDKAVAAGIPVICVDADVPDSKRLVYIGTDNVKAGRESLRRMAALIPGKGNIVVISIPGQHNVDDRVAGVADALKNFPSLKLTKILDDKGDAGSAFDQVSELIQKKEKVDGLICLEATGGSGAAGALHRFSLEGKLPIVAFDNDPGTLDWIERGAITATITQKPYVMSYYGLKFLDDLHHNAVHQFKDWRTALATPMPTFVDTGTVVVDKSNLKVYREALTEHPAPM
;
A
#
# COMPACT_ATOMS: atom_id res chain seq x y z
N MET A 1 -69.06 49.37 -45.25
CA MET A 1 -68.08 50.03 -44.38
C MET A 1 -67.26 48.95 -43.67
N ARG A 2 -66.05 48.74 -44.11
CA ARG A 2 -65.09 47.70 -43.54
C ARG A 2 -64.14 48.49 -42.64
N SER A 3 -64.03 48.15 -41.37
CA SER A 3 -63.04 48.65 -40.44
C SER A 3 -61.86 47.69 -40.37
N HIS A 4 -60.69 48.17 -40.76
CA HIS A 4 -59.38 47.51 -40.50
C HIS A 4 -59.01 47.66 -39.03
N VAL A 5 -58.79 46.58 -38.35
CA VAL A 5 -58.08 46.52 -37.04
C VAL A 5 -56.68 45.99 -37.27
N SER A 6 -55.71 46.84 -36.94
CA SER A 6 -54.27 46.58 -37.17
C SER A 6 -53.68 45.57 -36.20
N SER A 7 -52.96 44.59 -36.72
CA SER A 7 -52.19 43.56 -36.02
C SER A 7 -50.78 44.06 -35.68
N HIS A 8 -50.61 44.85 -34.63
CA HIS A 8 -49.26 45.29 -34.21
C HIS A 8 -48.92 45.01 -32.72
N GLY A 9 -49.68 44.15 -32.05
CA GLY A 9 -49.50 43.89 -30.61
C GLY A 9 -48.83 42.60 -30.21
N ALA A 10 -48.56 41.69 -31.15
CA ALA A 10 -48.14 40.30 -30.79
C ALA A 10 -46.62 40.03 -30.89
N THR A 11 -45.82 40.94 -31.44
CA THR A 11 -44.41 40.68 -31.74
C THR A 11 -43.42 41.15 -30.65
N LEU A 12 -43.87 41.98 -29.69
CA LEU A 12 -42.97 42.53 -28.65
C LEU A 12 -42.87 41.70 -27.37
N VAL A 13 -43.77 40.73 -27.15
CA VAL A 13 -43.75 39.91 -25.91
C VAL A 13 -42.88 38.67 -26.07
N ALA A 14 -42.64 38.19 -27.30
CA ALA A 14 -41.84 37.00 -27.54
C ALA A 14 -40.33 37.24 -27.44
N VAL A 15 -39.82 38.45 -27.59
CA VAL A 15 -38.37 38.75 -27.56
C VAL A 15 -37.86 38.95 -26.12
N LEU A 16 -38.69 39.27 -25.15
CA LEU A 16 -38.30 39.45 -23.76
C LEU A 16 -38.19 38.15 -22.95
N ILE A 17 -38.78 37.03 -23.43
CA ILE A 17 -38.70 35.74 -22.74
C ILE A 17 -37.41 34.97 -23.13
N PHE A 18 -36.81 35.25 -24.30
CA PHE A 18 -35.56 34.62 -24.71
C PHE A 18 -34.29 35.28 -24.15
N ALA A 19 -34.36 36.53 -23.68
CA ALA A 19 -33.22 37.22 -23.04
C ALA A 19 -33.02 36.86 -21.56
N GLY A 20 -34.03 36.24 -20.91
CA GLY A 20 -33.96 35.84 -19.50
C GLY A 20 -33.43 34.42 -19.28
N ALA A 21 -33.35 33.56 -20.33
CA ALA A 21 -32.90 32.18 -20.20
C ALA A 21 -31.37 31.96 -20.33
N GLY A 22 -30.63 33.03 -20.63
CA GLY A 22 -29.19 32.98 -20.90
C GLY A 22 -28.27 33.30 -19.72
N LEU A 23 -28.79 33.59 -18.52
CA LEU A 23 -27.98 34.06 -17.37
C LEU A 23 -28.15 33.25 -16.08
N ILE A 24 -28.66 32.02 -16.18
CA ILE A 24 -28.45 31.03 -15.12
C ILE A 24 -27.37 30.03 -15.60
N ALA A 25 -26.22 30.55 -16.01
CA ALA A 25 -24.99 29.79 -15.90
C ALA A 25 -24.75 29.68 -14.39
N SER A 26 -25.24 28.59 -13.82
CA SER A 26 -24.97 28.15 -12.46
C SER A 26 -23.48 28.30 -12.19
N CYS A 27 -23.08 29.22 -11.33
CA CYS A 27 -21.81 29.21 -10.63
C CYS A 27 -21.84 28.04 -9.60
N ALA A 28 -22.12 26.82 -10.05
CA ALA A 28 -21.83 25.68 -9.26
C ALA A 28 -20.28 25.66 -9.17
N LYS A 29 -19.75 25.81 -7.98
CA LYS A 29 -18.31 25.58 -7.75
C LYS A 29 -17.96 24.22 -8.36
N PRO A 30 -16.84 24.11 -9.09
CA PRO A 30 -16.39 22.82 -9.55
C PRO A 30 -16.24 21.88 -8.34
N TYR A 31 -16.55 20.59 -8.51
CA TYR A 31 -16.46 19.62 -7.43
C TYR A 31 -15.03 19.53 -6.88
N HIS A 32 -14.02 19.64 -7.74
CA HIS A 32 -12.62 19.75 -7.37
C HIS A 32 -12.07 21.15 -7.67
N GLU A 33 -11.20 21.65 -6.78
CA GLU A 33 -10.49 22.91 -6.98
C GLU A 33 -9.12 22.65 -7.64
N GLU A 34 -8.63 23.56 -8.49
CA GLU A 34 -7.31 23.41 -9.16
C GLU A 34 -6.12 23.31 -8.18
N THR A 35 -6.31 23.83 -6.96
CA THR A 35 -5.31 23.81 -5.88
C THR A 35 -5.32 22.52 -5.08
N GLU A 36 -6.34 21.68 -5.28
CA GLU A 36 -6.55 20.47 -4.52
C GLU A 36 -5.44 19.44 -4.76
N ARG A 37 -4.77 19.08 -3.68
CA ARG A 37 -3.59 18.23 -3.72
C ARG A 37 -3.64 17.14 -2.66
N TYR A 38 -3.42 15.92 -3.07
CA TYR A 38 -3.27 14.75 -2.22
C TYR A 38 -1.84 14.25 -2.25
N VAL A 39 -1.32 13.83 -1.12
CA VAL A 39 0.08 13.42 -0.99
C VAL A 39 0.18 12.03 -0.38
N PHE A 40 1.02 11.19 -0.95
CA PHE A 40 1.38 9.91 -0.38
C PHE A 40 2.80 9.98 0.19
N VAL A 41 2.95 9.78 1.49
CA VAL A 41 4.25 9.68 2.18
C VAL A 41 4.55 8.19 2.39
N ALA A 42 5.69 7.72 1.83
CA ALA A 42 6.08 6.32 1.83
C ALA A 42 7.48 6.12 2.44
N THR A 43 7.77 4.89 2.88
CA THR A 43 8.97 4.54 3.68
C THR A 43 10.28 4.56 2.88
N ASN A 44 10.25 4.25 1.58
CA ASN A 44 11.43 4.20 0.69
C ASN A 44 10.98 4.30 -0.78
N ILE A 45 10.95 5.51 -1.32
CA ILE A 45 10.39 5.78 -2.65
C ILE A 45 11.19 5.20 -3.83
N ASN A 46 12.37 4.63 -3.58
CA ASN A 46 13.20 4.02 -4.64
C ASN A 46 12.88 2.55 -4.90
N LEU A 47 12.18 1.86 -3.99
CA LEU A 47 11.84 0.46 -4.20
C LEU A 47 10.77 0.29 -5.30
N PRO A 48 10.85 -0.75 -6.13
CA PRO A 48 9.83 -1.09 -7.15
C PRO A 48 8.41 -1.16 -6.58
N TYR A 49 8.25 -1.69 -5.37
CA TYR A 49 6.99 -1.71 -4.62
C TYR A 49 6.33 -0.32 -4.53
N TRP A 50 7.11 0.72 -4.18
CA TRP A 50 6.59 2.08 -4.07
C TRP A 50 6.37 2.75 -5.41
N LYS A 51 7.06 2.31 -6.48
CA LYS A 51 6.75 2.76 -7.85
C LYS A 51 5.41 2.23 -8.35
N GLU A 52 5.05 1.00 -8.00
CA GLU A 52 3.72 0.45 -8.28
C GLU A 52 2.64 1.20 -7.48
N ALA A 53 2.88 1.50 -6.21
CA ALA A 53 1.99 2.32 -5.40
C ALA A 53 1.83 3.76 -5.95
N GLU A 54 2.93 4.40 -6.36
CA GLU A 54 2.92 5.71 -7.01
C GLU A 54 2.02 5.72 -8.25
N ALA A 55 2.15 4.70 -9.09
CA ALA A 55 1.32 4.55 -10.29
C ALA A 55 -0.18 4.53 -9.95
N GLY A 56 -0.59 3.72 -8.98
CA GLY A 56 -1.99 3.66 -8.56
C GLY A 56 -2.50 5.00 -8.01
N PHE A 57 -1.68 5.67 -7.19
CA PHE A 57 -2.03 6.97 -6.63
C PHE A 57 -2.20 8.05 -7.70
N LEU A 58 -1.28 8.13 -8.65
CA LEU A 58 -1.33 9.09 -9.74
C LEU A 58 -2.46 8.81 -10.73
N ASP A 59 -2.82 7.52 -10.96
CA ASP A 59 -3.97 7.15 -11.78
C ASP A 59 -5.29 7.57 -11.15
N ALA A 60 -5.41 7.41 -9.83
CA ALA A 60 -6.57 7.92 -9.10
C ALA A 60 -6.66 9.45 -9.19
N ALA A 61 -5.54 10.16 -9.00
CA ALA A 61 -5.47 11.62 -9.11
C ALA A 61 -5.91 12.09 -10.52
N ARG A 62 -5.39 11.43 -11.57
CA ARG A 62 -5.78 11.71 -12.95
C ARG A 62 -7.26 11.47 -13.21
N THR A 63 -7.81 10.36 -12.67
CA THR A 63 -9.23 10.02 -12.82
C THR A 63 -10.15 11.06 -12.15
N LEU A 64 -9.72 11.64 -11.04
CA LEU A 64 -10.46 12.66 -10.30
C LEU A 64 -10.21 14.08 -10.83
N GLY A 65 -9.16 14.31 -11.61
CA GLY A 65 -8.75 15.64 -12.07
C GLY A 65 -8.09 16.49 -10.98
N VAL A 66 -7.44 15.86 -10.00
CA VAL A 66 -6.75 16.50 -8.87
C VAL A 66 -5.22 16.30 -8.95
N LYS A 67 -4.46 16.97 -8.08
CA LYS A 67 -3.02 16.79 -8.00
C LYS A 67 -2.69 15.68 -7.01
N GLY A 68 -1.90 14.70 -7.47
CA GLY A 68 -1.33 13.62 -6.65
C GLY A 68 0.20 13.68 -6.67
N GLU A 69 0.85 13.37 -5.56
CA GLU A 69 2.30 13.18 -5.51
C GLU A 69 2.69 12.12 -4.49
N LEU A 70 3.78 11.39 -4.77
CA LEU A 70 4.44 10.50 -3.81
C LEU A 70 5.73 11.17 -3.34
N THR A 71 5.99 11.11 -2.03
CA THR A 71 7.20 11.63 -1.39
C THR A 71 7.64 10.75 -0.23
N GLY A 72 8.88 10.92 0.22
CA GLY A 72 9.44 10.16 1.32
C GLY A 72 10.96 10.03 1.20
N PRO A 73 11.62 9.34 2.13
CA PRO A 73 13.04 9.05 2.04
C PRO A 73 13.35 8.08 0.87
N THR A 74 14.59 8.10 0.40
CA THR A 74 15.09 7.25 -0.69
C THR A 74 15.71 5.94 -0.19
N THR A 75 15.79 5.77 1.13
CA THR A 75 16.21 4.57 1.85
C THR A 75 15.32 4.41 3.08
N TYR A 76 15.32 3.25 3.74
CA TYR A 76 14.56 3.05 4.96
C TYR A 76 15.10 3.95 6.09
N ASP A 77 14.41 5.08 6.32
CA ASP A 77 14.74 6.11 7.33
C ASP A 77 13.45 6.59 8.02
N PRO A 78 13.02 5.93 9.11
CA PRO A 78 11.79 6.29 9.82
C PRO A 78 11.76 7.74 10.34
N HIS A 79 12.87 8.26 10.80
CA HIS A 79 12.93 9.65 11.31
C HIS A 79 12.88 10.67 10.17
N GLY A 80 13.54 10.40 9.06
CA GLY A 80 13.43 11.20 7.85
C GLY A 80 11.99 11.20 7.31
N GLU A 81 11.32 10.06 7.33
CA GLU A 81 9.92 9.93 6.90
C GLU A 81 8.97 10.81 7.72
N VAL A 82 9.11 10.85 9.06
CA VAL A 82 8.37 11.78 9.93
C VAL A 82 8.61 13.23 9.50
N GLY A 83 9.84 13.59 9.14
CA GLY A 83 10.19 14.91 8.64
C GLY A 83 9.42 15.26 7.34
N PHE A 84 9.33 14.31 6.41
CA PHE A 84 8.50 14.48 5.21
C PHE A 84 7.03 14.66 5.56
N PHE A 85 6.46 13.81 6.43
CA PHE A 85 5.06 13.90 6.84
C PHE A 85 4.72 15.27 7.44
N ARG A 86 5.52 15.77 8.40
CA ARG A 86 5.34 17.08 9.04
C ARG A 86 5.38 18.22 8.03
N LYS A 87 6.37 18.18 7.11
CA LYS A 87 6.48 19.18 6.03
C LYS A 87 5.24 19.20 5.13
N ILE A 88 4.64 18.03 4.85
CA ILE A 88 3.42 17.95 4.05
C ILE A 88 2.22 18.48 4.84
N VAL A 89 2.09 18.16 6.13
CA VAL A 89 1.03 18.71 7.00
C VAL A 89 1.07 20.24 7.02
N ASP A 90 2.25 20.84 7.13
CA ASP A 90 2.44 22.31 7.13
C ASP A 90 1.99 22.97 5.81
N GLN A 91 1.90 22.21 4.72
CA GLN A 91 1.43 22.68 3.41
C GLN A 91 -0.09 22.57 3.24
N ASN A 92 -0.80 22.05 4.23
CA ASN A 92 -2.26 21.91 4.27
C ASN A 92 -2.85 21.25 3.00
N PRO A 93 -2.48 20.00 2.66
CA PRO A 93 -3.03 19.27 1.51
C PRO A 93 -4.50 18.90 1.75
N ALA A 94 -5.22 18.55 0.68
CA ALA A 94 -6.57 18.03 0.76
C ALA A 94 -6.66 16.67 1.47
N GLY A 95 -5.56 15.90 1.48
CA GLY A 95 -5.46 14.65 2.23
C GLY A 95 -4.09 14.00 2.12
N ILE A 96 -3.79 13.10 3.05
CA ILE A 96 -2.51 12.39 3.13
C ILE A 96 -2.73 10.89 3.21
N CYS A 97 -2.14 10.12 2.27
CA CYS A 97 -1.82 8.71 2.47
C CYS A 97 -0.48 8.60 3.17
N LEU A 98 -0.36 7.68 4.12
CA LEU A 98 0.88 7.41 4.85
C LEU A 98 1.11 5.90 4.94
N SER A 99 2.31 5.44 4.60
CA SER A 99 2.78 4.12 4.99
C SER A 99 3.85 4.30 6.06
N ALA A 100 3.51 4.04 7.30
CA ALA A 100 4.37 4.38 8.45
C ALA A 100 5.45 3.33 8.71
N ALA A 101 6.72 3.68 8.58
CA ALA A 101 7.84 2.80 8.93
C ALA A 101 7.83 2.36 10.41
N ARG A 102 7.42 3.26 11.30
CA ARG A 102 7.36 3.07 12.75
C ARG A 102 6.10 3.73 13.32
N PRO A 103 5.07 2.98 13.70
CA PRO A 103 3.80 3.56 14.14
C PRO A 103 3.93 4.49 15.35
N GLU A 104 4.79 4.15 16.31
CA GLU A 104 4.94 4.88 17.56
C GLU A 104 5.44 6.33 17.39
N ILE A 105 6.18 6.62 16.33
CA ILE A 105 6.70 7.97 16.08
C ILE A 105 5.75 8.84 15.24
N PHE A 106 4.72 8.24 14.64
CA PHE A 106 3.75 8.95 13.78
C PHE A 106 2.45 9.32 14.50
N GLN A 107 2.06 8.57 15.54
CA GLN A 107 0.76 8.69 16.20
C GLN A 107 0.37 10.14 16.51
N ALA A 108 1.23 10.87 17.20
CA ALA A 108 0.94 12.26 17.62
C ALA A 108 0.82 13.24 16.43
N ASP A 109 1.61 13.03 15.38
CA ASP A 109 1.58 13.89 14.19
C ASP A 109 0.33 13.62 13.33
N ILE A 110 -0.08 12.36 13.19
CA ILE A 110 -1.36 11.99 12.56
C ILE A 110 -2.53 12.62 13.32
N ASP A 111 -2.53 12.52 14.65
CA ASP A 111 -3.61 13.05 15.49
C ASP A 111 -3.74 14.56 15.34
N LYS A 112 -2.62 15.29 15.22
CA LYS A 112 -2.59 16.73 14.95
C LYS A 112 -3.12 17.07 13.56
N ALA A 113 -2.71 16.33 12.52
CA ALA A 113 -3.15 16.56 11.15
C ALA A 113 -4.67 16.37 11.04
N VAL A 114 -5.21 15.27 11.59
CA VAL A 114 -6.65 15.01 11.60
C VAL A 114 -7.42 16.06 12.41
N ALA A 115 -6.89 16.52 13.55
CA ALA A 115 -7.48 17.58 14.36
C ALA A 115 -7.48 18.95 13.63
N ALA A 116 -6.49 19.18 12.74
CA ALA A 116 -6.44 20.36 11.88
C ALA A 116 -7.36 20.27 10.65
N GLY A 117 -8.09 19.16 10.46
CA GLY A 117 -9.02 18.95 9.36
C GLY A 117 -8.40 18.31 8.11
N ILE A 118 -7.14 17.88 8.17
CA ILE A 118 -6.48 17.15 7.08
C ILE A 118 -6.80 15.66 7.24
N PRO A 119 -7.55 15.03 6.32
CA PRO A 119 -7.80 13.59 6.37
C PRO A 119 -6.49 12.83 6.16
N VAL A 120 -6.23 11.85 7.05
CA VAL A 120 -5.08 10.94 6.97
C VAL A 120 -5.59 9.52 6.94
N ILE A 121 -5.14 8.75 5.96
CA ILE A 121 -5.34 7.30 5.90
C ILE A 121 -3.99 6.59 5.86
N CYS A 122 -3.92 5.40 6.46
CA CYS A 122 -2.74 4.56 6.35
C CYS A 122 -2.89 3.60 5.16
N VAL A 123 -1.79 3.42 4.42
CA VAL A 123 -1.69 2.51 3.27
C VAL A 123 -0.50 1.60 3.49
N ASP A 124 -0.66 0.30 3.27
CA ASP A 124 0.37 -0.74 3.46
C ASP A 124 0.79 -0.98 4.92
N ALA A 125 1.37 0.01 5.60
CA ALA A 125 1.71 -0.06 7.02
C ALA A 125 0.83 0.87 7.85
N ASP A 126 0.29 0.36 8.96
CA ASP A 126 -0.72 1.02 9.79
C ASP A 126 -0.14 1.71 11.02
N VAL A 127 -0.92 2.66 11.55
CA VAL A 127 -0.73 3.30 12.86
C VAL A 127 -2.05 3.17 13.64
N PRO A 128 -2.37 1.99 14.16
CA PRO A 128 -3.72 1.66 14.66
C PRO A 128 -4.15 2.51 15.86
N ASP A 129 -3.22 2.95 16.71
CA ASP A 129 -3.49 3.74 17.90
C ASP A 129 -3.67 5.24 17.60
N SER A 130 -3.48 5.67 16.32
CA SER A 130 -3.67 7.05 15.90
C SER A 130 -5.12 7.35 15.50
N LYS A 131 -5.39 8.62 15.23
CA LYS A 131 -6.67 9.08 14.66
C LYS A 131 -6.76 8.94 13.14
N ARG A 132 -5.90 8.14 12.50
CA ARG A 132 -6.01 7.86 11.06
C ARG A 132 -7.43 7.38 10.73
N LEU A 133 -7.94 7.71 9.55
CA LEU A 133 -9.35 7.49 9.25
C LEU A 133 -9.63 6.07 8.71
N VAL A 134 -8.84 5.59 7.77
CA VAL A 134 -8.93 4.25 7.18
C VAL A 134 -7.54 3.64 7.12
N TYR A 135 -7.44 2.32 7.21
CA TYR A 135 -6.27 1.56 6.81
C TYR A 135 -6.62 0.74 5.56
N ILE A 136 -5.80 0.84 4.52
CA ILE A 136 -5.92 0.06 3.30
C ILE A 136 -4.62 -0.71 3.10
N GLY A 137 -4.69 -2.03 3.16
CA GLY A 137 -3.48 -2.85 3.12
C GLY A 137 -3.78 -4.31 2.92
N THR A 138 -2.88 -5.14 3.42
CA THR A 138 -2.98 -6.59 3.46
C THR A 138 -3.42 -7.04 4.86
N ASP A 139 -4.23 -8.08 4.97
CA ASP A 139 -4.35 -8.85 6.21
C ASP A 139 -3.01 -9.56 6.48
N ASN A 140 -2.11 -8.84 7.17
CA ASN A 140 -0.73 -9.26 7.38
C ASN A 140 -0.60 -10.50 8.24
N VAL A 141 -1.48 -10.68 9.23
CA VAL A 141 -1.51 -11.91 10.04
C VAL A 141 -1.89 -13.11 9.17
N LYS A 142 -2.86 -12.97 8.28
CA LYS A 142 -3.25 -14.01 7.33
C LYS A 142 -2.13 -14.32 6.34
N ALA A 143 -1.45 -13.29 5.82
CA ALA A 143 -0.32 -13.44 4.92
C ALA A 143 0.86 -14.17 5.58
N GLY A 144 1.16 -13.86 6.85
CA GLY A 144 2.15 -14.57 7.65
C GLY A 144 1.78 -16.04 7.90
N ARG A 145 0.51 -16.34 8.17
CA ARG A 145 0.02 -17.73 8.26
C ARG A 145 0.22 -18.48 6.94
N GLU A 146 -0.05 -17.83 5.81
CA GLU A 146 0.12 -18.45 4.49
C GLU A 146 1.59 -18.72 4.20
N SER A 147 2.52 -17.81 4.53
CA SER A 147 3.96 -18.03 4.33
C SER A 147 4.46 -19.26 5.09
N LEU A 148 4.02 -19.46 6.35
CA LEU A 148 4.38 -20.67 7.09
C LEU A 148 3.74 -21.94 6.52
N ARG A 149 2.46 -21.89 6.11
CA ARG A 149 1.80 -23.05 5.49
C ARG A 149 2.53 -23.51 4.24
N ARG A 150 2.97 -22.54 3.41
CA ARG A 150 3.80 -22.83 2.23
C ARG A 150 5.12 -23.47 2.62
N MET A 151 5.82 -22.90 3.58
CA MET A 151 7.07 -23.44 4.07
C MET A 151 6.90 -24.86 4.64
N ALA A 152 5.84 -25.11 5.41
CA ALA A 152 5.56 -26.41 5.99
C ALA A 152 5.31 -27.50 4.93
N ALA A 153 4.74 -27.14 3.79
CA ALA A 153 4.55 -28.07 2.67
C ALA A 153 5.87 -28.42 1.97
N LEU A 154 6.91 -27.58 2.12
CA LEU A 154 8.24 -27.78 1.50
C LEU A 154 9.20 -28.55 2.41
N ILE A 155 8.95 -28.58 3.73
CA ILE A 155 9.82 -29.24 4.72
C ILE A 155 9.13 -30.51 5.23
N PRO A 156 9.54 -31.70 4.74
CA PRO A 156 8.95 -32.94 5.22
C PRO A 156 9.40 -33.27 6.65
N GLY A 157 8.43 -33.27 7.58
CA GLY A 157 8.65 -33.68 8.96
C GLY A 157 9.05 -32.54 9.89
N LYS A 158 10.27 -32.53 10.42
CA LYS A 158 10.77 -31.52 11.36
C LYS A 158 11.78 -30.58 10.70
N GLY A 159 11.74 -29.30 11.08
CA GLY A 159 12.70 -28.33 10.53
C GLY A 159 12.83 -27.06 11.36
N ASN A 160 13.96 -26.40 11.17
CA ASN A 160 14.28 -25.10 11.73
C ASN A 160 14.06 -24.03 10.66
N ILE A 161 13.21 -23.07 10.98
CA ILE A 161 12.88 -21.95 10.10
C ILE A 161 13.55 -20.69 10.65
N VAL A 162 14.15 -19.92 9.76
CA VAL A 162 14.62 -18.57 10.03
C VAL A 162 13.71 -17.59 9.29
N VAL A 163 13.28 -16.55 9.97
CA VAL A 163 12.53 -15.44 9.40
C VAL A 163 13.46 -14.25 9.17
N ILE A 164 13.35 -13.61 8.02
CA ILE A 164 13.96 -12.32 7.69
C ILE A 164 12.86 -11.29 7.69
N SER A 165 13.05 -10.15 8.38
CA SER A 165 12.00 -9.23 8.78
C SER A 165 12.57 -7.83 9.05
N ILE A 166 11.69 -6.85 9.24
CA ILE A 166 12.00 -5.51 9.76
C ILE A 166 11.25 -5.34 11.10
N PRO A 167 11.83 -5.79 12.24
CA PRO A 167 11.17 -5.69 13.53
C PRO A 167 10.79 -4.25 13.89
N GLY A 168 9.56 -4.06 14.35
CA GLY A 168 8.98 -2.76 14.72
C GLY A 168 8.25 -2.04 13.57
N GLN A 169 8.25 -2.58 12.35
CA GLN A 169 7.33 -2.15 11.30
C GLN A 169 6.04 -2.97 11.43
N HIS A 170 4.90 -2.30 11.68
CA HIS A 170 3.65 -2.93 12.11
C HIS A 170 3.17 -4.08 11.19
N ASN A 171 3.11 -3.84 9.87
CA ASN A 171 2.67 -4.84 8.90
C ASN A 171 3.59 -6.07 8.88
N VAL A 172 4.89 -5.89 9.08
CA VAL A 172 5.87 -6.99 9.09
C VAL A 172 5.83 -7.74 10.43
N ASP A 173 5.64 -7.04 11.55
CA ASP A 173 5.41 -7.66 12.86
C ASP A 173 4.13 -8.50 12.89
N ASP A 174 3.05 -8.04 12.24
CA ASP A 174 1.81 -8.82 12.05
C ASP A 174 2.06 -10.09 11.22
N ARG A 175 2.91 -10.04 10.19
CA ARG A 175 3.31 -11.23 9.43
C ARG A 175 4.07 -12.21 10.32
N VAL A 176 4.99 -11.73 11.16
CA VAL A 176 5.69 -12.56 12.16
C VAL A 176 4.70 -13.20 13.13
N ALA A 177 3.73 -12.44 13.63
CA ALA A 177 2.66 -12.96 14.50
C ALA A 177 1.84 -14.04 13.79
N GLY A 178 1.55 -13.86 12.49
CA GLY A 178 0.88 -14.86 11.65
C GLY A 178 1.69 -16.15 11.50
N VAL A 179 3.00 -16.04 11.28
CA VAL A 179 3.94 -17.19 11.27
C VAL A 179 3.90 -17.93 12.60
N ALA A 180 4.00 -17.21 13.73
CA ALA A 180 4.00 -17.79 15.06
C ALA A 180 2.64 -18.47 15.40
N ASP A 181 1.53 -17.89 14.94
CA ASP A 181 0.22 -18.50 15.11
C ASP A 181 0.06 -19.81 14.31
N ALA A 182 0.49 -19.81 13.05
CA ALA A 182 0.43 -20.99 12.20
C ALA A 182 1.32 -22.12 12.71
N LEU A 183 2.49 -21.83 13.32
CA LEU A 183 3.39 -22.82 13.91
C LEU A 183 2.72 -23.75 14.93
N LYS A 184 1.65 -23.28 15.60
CA LYS A 184 0.86 -24.11 16.54
C LYS A 184 0.30 -25.36 15.86
N ASN A 185 0.05 -25.30 14.55
CA ASN A 185 -0.46 -26.43 13.76
C ASN A 185 0.67 -27.33 13.19
N PHE A 186 1.93 -26.93 13.36
CA PHE A 186 3.11 -27.64 12.85
C PHE A 186 4.17 -27.84 13.96
N PRO A 187 3.86 -28.63 15.00
CA PRO A 187 4.70 -28.72 16.21
C PRO A 187 6.12 -29.26 15.95
N SER A 188 6.35 -29.87 14.80
CA SER A 188 7.67 -30.34 14.39
C SER A 188 8.55 -29.26 13.75
N LEU A 189 7.98 -28.12 13.39
CA LEU A 189 8.70 -26.97 12.88
C LEU A 189 9.03 -26.00 14.02
N LYS A 190 10.19 -25.36 13.93
CA LYS A 190 10.64 -24.38 14.93
C LYS A 190 11.09 -23.10 14.25
N LEU A 191 10.54 -21.97 14.68
CA LEU A 191 11.12 -20.66 14.40
C LEU A 191 12.33 -20.48 15.32
N THR A 192 13.54 -20.50 14.76
CA THR A 192 14.78 -20.48 15.53
C THR A 192 15.41 -19.11 15.61
N LYS A 193 15.18 -18.25 14.60
CA LYS A 193 15.69 -16.88 14.54
C LYS A 193 14.74 -15.99 13.77
N ILE A 194 14.76 -14.71 14.14
CA ILE A 194 14.24 -13.60 13.35
C ILE A 194 15.43 -12.67 13.11
N LEU A 195 15.73 -12.40 11.85
CA LEU A 195 16.84 -11.56 11.41
C LEU A 195 16.27 -10.21 10.96
N ASP A 196 16.90 -9.11 11.37
CA ASP A 196 16.56 -7.76 10.96
C ASP A 196 17.43 -7.35 9.78
N ASP A 197 16.89 -7.37 8.58
CA ASP A 197 17.60 -6.94 7.37
C ASP A 197 17.49 -5.42 7.10
N LYS A 198 16.67 -4.71 7.89
CA LYS A 198 16.46 -3.25 7.77
C LYS A 198 15.94 -2.81 6.40
N GLY A 199 15.21 -3.70 5.70
CA GLY A 199 14.73 -3.46 4.34
C GLY A 199 15.84 -3.32 3.31
N ASP A 200 16.95 -4.03 3.49
CA ASP A 200 18.13 -3.99 2.62
C ASP A 200 18.57 -5.38 2.19
N ALA A 201 18.59 -5.63 0.87
CA ALA A 201 18.94 -6.92 0.31
C ALA A 201 20.40 -7.32 0.60
N GLY A 202 21.32 -6.35 0.72
CA GLY A 202 22.71 -6.60 1.08
C GLY A 202 22.82 -7.10 2.52
N SER A 203 22.10 -6.49 3.43
CA SER A 203 22.00 -6.93 4.82
C SER A 203 21.42 -8.35 4.93
N ALA A 204 20.34 -8.66 4.21
CA ALA A 204 19.78 -10.02 4.14
C ALA A 204 20.80 -11.02 3.59
N PHE A 205 21.52 -10.67 2.51
CA PHE A 205 22.58 -11.48 1.92
C PHE A 205 23.69 -11.78 2.94
N ASP A 206 24.17 -10.78 3.65
CA ASP A 206 25.27 -10.95 4.61
C ASP A 206 24.84 -11.84 5.78
N GLN A 207 23.65 -11.63 6.33
CA GLN A 207 23.12 -12.41 7.44
C GLN A 207 22.88 -13.88 7.06
N VAL A 208 22.32 -14.16 5.88
CA VAL A 208 22.17 -15.55 5.39
C VAL A 208 23.51 -16.18 5.09
N SER A 209 24.47 -15.43 4.53
CA SER A 209 25.84 -15.88 4.32
C SER A 209 26.51 -16.28 5.64
N GLU A 210 26.29 -15.50 6.70
CA GLU A 210 26.79 -15.80 8.04
C GLU A 210 26.22 -17.10 8.62
N LEU A 211 24.88 -17.34 8.46
CA LEU A 211 24.25 -18.60 8.87
C LEU A 211 24.91 -19.81 8.19
N ILE A 212 25.15 -19.70 6.87
CA ILE A 212 25.76 -20.77 6.07
C ILE A 212 27.20 -21.03 6.53
N GLN A 213 28.02 -19.99 6.70
CA GLN A 213 29.41 -20.08 7.12
C GLN A 213 29.56 -20.70 8.52
N LYS A 214 28.66 -20.34 9.44
CA LYS A 214 28.57 -20.88 10.78
C LYS A 214 27.99 -22.29 10.82
N LYS A 215 27.57 -22.84 9.67
CA LYS A 215 26.90 -24.16 9.54
C LYS A 215 25.71 -24.31 10.48
N GLU A 216 24.97 -23.20 10.68
CA GLU A 216 23.76 -23.25 11.47
C GLU A 216 22.70 -24.11 10.77
N LYS A 217 21.96 -24.87 11.57
CA LYS A 217 20.93 -25.75 11.02
C LYS A 217 19.71 -24.97 10.65
N VAL A 218 19.52 -24.71 9.36
CA VAL A 218 18.37 -24.03 8.77
C VAL A 218 17.77 -24.96 7.72
N ASP A 219 16.45 -25.19 7.80
CA ASP A 219 15.72 -26.06 6.89
C ASP A 219 14.78 -25.26 5.97
N GLY A 220 14.57 -23.96 6.23
CA GLY A 220 13.81 -23.03 5.39
C GLY A 220 13.96 -21.58 5.80
N LEU A 221 13.82 -20.66 4.83
CA LEU A 221 13.85 -19.22 5.01
C LEU A 221 12.49 -18.62 4.65
N ILE A 222 11.93 -17.79 5.53
CA ILE A 222 10.73 -16.98 5.25
C ILE A 222 11.18 -15.52 5.30
N CYS A 223 11.07 -14.81 4.17
CA CYS A 223 11.41 -13.39 4.07
C CYS A 223 10.08 -12.62 4.00
N LEU A 224 9.82 -11.76 4.99
CA LEU A 224 8.50 -11.15 5.20
C LEU A 224 8.36 -9.72 4.65
N GLU A 225 9.33 -9.28 3.84
CA GLU A 225 9.35 -7.98 3.20
C GLU A 225 9.99 -8.08 1.79
N ALA A 226 10.00 -6.99 1.00
CA ALA A 226 10.31 -7.00 -0.42
C ALA A 226 11.75 -7.42 -0.77
N THR A 227 12.75 -7.04 0.05
CA THR A 227 14.17 -7.15 -0.30
C THR A 227 14.84 -8.42 0.21
N GLY A 228 14.36 -8.98 1.30
CA GLY A 228 14.96 -10.12 2.00
C GLY A 228 15.03 -11.38 1.14
N GLY A 229 14.01 -11.62 0.30
CA GLY A 229 13.97 -12.77 -0.59
C GLY A 229 15.11 -12.80 -1.60
N SER A 230 15.36 -11.69 -2.28
CA SER A 230 16.44 -11.58 -3.26
C SER A 230 17.81 -11.60 -2.60
N GLY A 231 17.98 -10.98 -1.43
CA GLY A 231 19.21 -11.05 -0.64
C GLY A 231 19.55 -12.50 -0.21
N ALA A 232 18.57 -13.20 0.36
CA ALA A 232 18.71 -14.60 0.76
C ALA A 232 19.05 -15.52 -0.43
N ALA A 233 18.36 -15.36 -1.56
CA ALA A 233 18.62 -16.13 -2.77
C ALA A 233 20.03 -15.86 -3.32
N GLY A 234 20.49 -14.61 -3.30
CA GLY A 234 21.87 -14.26 -3.65
C GLY A 234 22.92 -14.95 -2.79
N ALA A 235 22.68 -15.05 -1.48
CA ALA A 235 23.54 -15.80 -0.57
C ALA A 235 23.55 -17.31 -0.91
N LEU A 236 22.38 -17.92 -1.14
CA LEU A 236 22.32 -19.33 -1.56
C LEU A 236 23.06 -19.57 -2.87
N HIS A 237 22.94 -18.65 -3.84
CA HIS A 237 23.68 -18.73 -5.10
C HIS A 237 25.18 -18.72 -4.88
N ARG A 238 25.71 -17.80 -4.08
CA ARG A 238 27.13 -17.71 -3.75
C ARG A 238 27.70 -19.04 -3.19
N PHE A 239 26.90 -19.72 -2.38
CA PHE A 239 27.32 -20.97 -1.71
C PHE A 239 26.88 -22.25 -2.46
N SER A 240 26.32 -22.14 -3.68
CA SER A 240 25.81 -23.25 -4.49
C SER A 240 24.74 -24.09 -3.76
N LEU A 241 23.86 -23.41 -3.03
CA LEU A 241 22.76 -23.98 -2.27
C LEU A 241 21.38 -23.67 -2.88
N GLU A 242 21.33 -23.11 -4.09
CA GLU A 242 20.07 -22.85 -4.81
C GLU A 242 19.23 -24.11 -4.93
N GLY A 243 17.95 -24.00 -4.62
CA GLY A 243 17.00 -25.12 -4.64
C GLY A 243 17.19 -26.18 -3.55
N LYS A 244 18.24 -26.07 -2.71
CA LYS A 244 18.50 -27.03 -1.60
C LYS A 244 17.88 -26.53 -0.28
N LEU A 245 17.72 -25.23 -0.12
CA LEU A 245 17.10 -24.59 1.02
C LEU A 245 15.90 -23.77 0.49
N PRO A 246 14.66 -24.14 0.82
CA PRO A 246 13.48 -23.43 0.32
C PRO A 246 13.40 -22.02 0.89
N ILE A 247 13.02 -21.08 0.04
CA ILE A 247 12.71 -19.70 0.39
C ILE A 247 11.24 -19.42 0.05
N VAL A 248 10.47 -18.90 1.01
CA VAL A 248 9.19 -18.25 0.80
C VAL A 248 9.40 -16.76 1.03
N ALA A 249 9.24 -15.97 -0.03
CA ALA A 249 9.47 -14.52 -0.03
C ALA A 249 8.18 -13.72 0.00
N PHE A 250 8.30 -12.40 0.02
CA PHE A 250 7.21 -11.43 -0.19
C PHE A 250 7.53 -10.54 -1.38
N ASP A 251 6.44 -9.99 -1.92
CA ASP A 251 6.39 -9.01 -3.00
C ASP A 251 6.90 -9.50 -4.35
N ASN A 252 6.86 -8.63 -5.34
CA ASN A 252 7.06 -8.95 -6.74
C ASN A 252 8.24 -8.20 -7.37
N ASP A 253 9.22 -7.81 -6.56
CA ASP A 253 10.40 -7.17 -7.09
C ASP A 253 11.00 -7.99 -8.25
N PRO A 254 11.49 -7.36 -9.31
CA PRO A 254 12.06 -8.05 -10.47
C PRO A 254 13.10 -9.10 -10.09
N GLY A 255 13.97 -8.79 -9.13
CA GLY A 255 14.97 -9.74 -8.62
C GLY A 255 14.33 -10.96 -7.97
N THR A 256 13.28 -10.79 -7.18
CA THR A 256 12.55 -11.90 -6.55
C THR A 256 11.92 -12.82 -7.60
N LEU A 257 11.27 -12.24 -8.63
CA LEU A 257 10.69 -13.02 -9.73
C LEU A 257 11.74 -13.75 -10.56
N ASP A 258 12.91 -13.15 -10.79
CA ASP A 258 14.03 -13.78 -11.50
C ASP A 258 14.60 -14.97 -10.70
N TRP A 259 14.67 -14.86 -9.37
CA TRP A 259 15.09 -15.96 -8.52
C TRP A 259 14.08 -17.11 -8.44
N ILE A 260 12.77 -16.81 -8.59
CA ILE A 260 11.74 -17.86 -8.75
C ILE A 260 11.95 -18.60 -10.09
N GLU A 261 12.21 -17.88 -11.18
CA GLU A 261 12.46 -18.49 -12.49
C GLU A 261 13.67 -19.42 -12.46
N ARG A 262 14.76 -19.03 -11.78
CA ARG A 262 15.97 -19.82 -11.57
C ARG A 262 15.77 -20.96 -10.58
N GLY A 263 14.71 -20.93 -9.76
CA GLY A 263 14.41 -21.95 -8.75
C GLY A 263 15.16 -21.78 -7.42
N ALA A 264 15.77 -20.62 -7.16
CA ALA A 264 16.39 -20.30 -5.87
C ALA A 264 15.34 -19.87 -4.84
N ILE A 265 14.31 -19.11 -5.25
CA ILE A 265 13.12 -18.83 -4.45
C ILE A 265 12.02 -19.78 -4.87
N THR A 266 11.36 -20.41 -3.90
CA THR A 266 10.32 -21.41 -4.15
C THR A 266 8.97 -20.77 -4.44
N ALA A 267 8.63 -19.72 -3.70
CA ALA A 267 7.41 -18.91 -3.89
C ALA A 267 7.56 -17.53 -3.27
N THR A 268 6.75 -16.58 -3.74
CA THR A 268 6.57 -15.29 -3.09
C THR A 268 5.08 -15.02 -2.85
N ILE A 269 4.77 -14.26 -1.81
CA ILE A 269 3.44 -13.76 -1.51
C ILE A 269 3.39 -12.29 -1.91
N THR A 270 2.67 -11.98 -2.99
CA THR A 270 2.60 -10.62 -3.52
C THR A 270 1.42 -9.87 -2.94
N GLN A 271 1.59 -8.59 -2.74
CA GLN A 271 0.57 -7.65 -2.33
C GLN A 271 0.05 -6.84 -3.54
N LYS A 272 -0.77 -5.84 -3.32
CA LYS A 272 -1.38 -5.02 -4.38
C LYS A 272 -1.19 -3.53 -4.11
N PRO A 273 0.05 -3.02 -4.11
CA PRO A 273 0.34 -1.63 -3.76
C PRO A 273 -0.36 -0.61 -4.67
N TYR A 274 -0.49 -0.91 -5.97
CA TYR A 274 -1.30 -0.09 -6.89
C TYR A 274 -2.75 0.06 -6.40
N VAL A 275 -3.40 -1.06 -6.06
CA VAL A 275 -4.81 -1.06 -5.62
C VAL A 275 -4.96 -0.32 -4.30
N MET A 276 -4.03 -0.53 -3.35
CA MET A 276 -4.05 0.14 -2.05
C MET A 276 -4.01 1.66 -2.20
N SER A 277 -3.09 2.16 -2.99
CA SER A 277 -2.88 3.60 -3.17
C SER A 277 -3.94 4.25 -4.07
N TYR A 278 -4.41 3.54 -5.12
CA TYR A 278 -5.50 4.00 -5.96
C TYR A 278 -6.77 4.26 -5.14
N TYR A 279 -7.20 3.28 -4.36
CA TYR A 279 -8.36 3.46 -3.48
C TYR A 279 -8.05 4.35 -2.29
N GLY A 280 -6.79 4.43 -1.88
CA GLY A 280 -6.33 5.36 -0.86
C GLY A 280 -6.67 6.80 -1.20
N LEU A 281 -6.32 7.25 -2.40
CA LEU A 281 -6.65 8.60 -2.86
C LEU A 281 -8.17 8.77 -3.03
N LYS A 282 -8.87 7.77 -3.57
CA LYS A 282 -10.34 7.82 -3.70
C LYS A 282 -11.03 8.01 -2.35
N PHE A 283 -10.60 7.33 -1.31
CA PHE A 283 -11.15 7.53 0.03
C PHE A 283 -10.77 8.87 0.64
N LEU A 284 -9.55 9.38 0.37
CA LEU A 284 -9.18 10.74 0.79
C LEU A 284 -10.07 11.79 0.16
N ASP A 285 -10.38 11.64 -1.12
CA ASP A 285 -11.26 12.51 -1.87
C ASP A 285 -12.69 12.52 -1.27
N ASP A 286 -13.24 11.33 -1.03
CA ASP A 286 -14.53 11.20 -0.34
C ASP A 286 -14.51 11.83 1.06
N LEU A 287 -13.44 11.66 1.82
CA LEU A 287 -13.28 12.23 3.17
C LEU A 287 -13.14 13.76 3.14
N HIS A 288 -12.52 14.31 2.09
CA HIS A 288 -12.35 15.75 1.91
C HIS A 288 -13.64 16.44 1.51
N HIS A 289 -14.40 15.86 0.58
CA HIS A 289 -15.61 16.47 -0.01
C HIS A 289 -16.90 16.09 0.68
N ASN A 290 -16.97 14.90 1.29
CA ASN A 290 -18.23 14.36 1.75
C ASN A 290 -18.43 14.41 3.27
N ALA A 291 -19.66 14.28 3.64
CA ALA A 291 -20.28 14.45 4.93
C ALA A 291 -19.84 13.47 6.04
N VAL A 292 -18.68 12.80 5.91
CA VAL A 292 -18.07 12.04 7.02
C VAL A 292 -17.88 12.97 8.24
N HIS A 293 -17.74 14.26 8.02
CA HIS A 293 -17.75 15.30 9.05
C HIS A 293 -19.06 15.40 9.84
N GLN A 294 -20.16 14.82 9.38
CA GLN A 294 -21.42 14.80 10.12
C GLN A 294 -21.39 13.91 11.35
N PHE A 295 -20.41 13.00 11.47
CA PHE A 295 -20.24 12.15 12.62
C PHE A 295 -19.19 12.76 13.56
N LYS A 296 -19.56 13.01 14.82
CA LYS A 296 -18.63 13.53 15.84
C LYS A 296 -17.40 12.62 16.06
N ASP A 297 -17.64 11.33 16.00
CA ASP A 297 -16.59 10.30 15.91
C ASP A 297 -17.12 9.15 15.04
N TRP A 298 -16.89 9.25 13.74
CA TRP A 298 -17.40 8.28 12.78
C TRP A 298 -16.79 6.89 12.95
N ARG A 299 -15.61 6.75 13.57
CA ARG A 299 -14.95 5.45 13.80
C ARG A 299 -15.65 4.63 14.87
N THR A 300 -16.30 5.28 15.83
CA THR A 300 -17.08 4.65 16.89
C THR A 300 -18.58 4.63 16.58
N ALA A 301 -19.00 5.25 15.48
CA ALA A 301 -20.39 5.24 15.07
C ALA A 301 -20.86 3.84 14.69
N LEU A 302 -22.03 3.42 15.17
CA LEU A 302 -22.63 2.11 14.84
C LEU A 302 -22.94 1.96 13.34
N ALA A 303 -23.14 3.09 12.63
CA ALA A 303 -23.35 3.14 11.19
C ALA A 303 -22.32 4.09 10.58
N THR A 304 -21.12 3.60 10.31
CA THR A 304 -20.07 4.38 9.64
C THR A 304 -20.21 4.27 8.13
N PRO A 305 -20.07 5.38 7.37
CA PRO A 305 -20.08 5.34 5.91
C PRO A 305 -18.79 4.76 5.31
N MET A 306 -17.71 4.68 6.11
CA MET A 306 -16.38 4.24 5.65
C MET A 306 -15.91 3.01 6.43
N PRO A 307 -15.23 2.05 5.80
CA PRO A 307 -14.59 0.96 6.51
C PRO A 307 -13.40 1.47 7.33
N THR A 308 -13.12 0.86 8.46
CA THR A 308 -11.91 1.14 9.25
C THR A 308 -10.67 0.42 8.71
N PHE A 309 -10.90 -0.70 7.98
CA PHE A 309 -9.87 -1.51 7.33
C PHE A 309 -10.38 -2.07 6.00
N VAL A 310 -9.52 -2.06 4.99
CA VAL A 310 -9.74 -2.66 3.67
C VAL A 310 -8.60 -3.61 3.36
N ASP A 311 -8.89 -4.93 3.35
CA ASP A 311 -7.94 -5.95 2.88
C ASP A 311 -7.96 -6.01 1.34
N THR A 312 -6.83 -5.71 0.70
CA THR A 312 -6.69 -5.81 -0.76
C THR A 312 -6.34 -7.24 -1.22
N GLY A 313 -6.05 -8.13 -0.28
CA GLY A 313 -5.69 -9.52 -0.52
C GLY A 313 -4.28 -9.71 -1.08
N THR A 314 -3.87 -10.97 -1.15
CA THR A 314 -2.55 -11.39 -1.64
C THR A 314 -2.67 -12.42 -2.76
N VAL A 315 -1.60 -12.59 -3.54
CA VAL A 315 -1.45 -13.66 -4.52
C VAL A 315 -0.16 -14.42 -4.24
N VAL A 316 -0.20 -15.74 -4.33
CA VAL A 316 1.01 -16.55 -4.26
C VAL A 316 1.54 -16.78 -5.66
N VAL A 317 2.80 -16.43 -5.88
CA VAL A 317 3.51 -16.63 -7.15
C VAL A 317 4.62 -17.64 -6.94
N ASP A 318 4.62 -18.68 -7.75
CA ASP A 318 5.66 -19.69 -7.83
C ASP A 318 5.98 -20.02 -9.31
N LYS A 319 6.86 -20.95 -9.56
CA LYS A 319 7.28 -21.29 -10.92
C LYS A 319 6.12 -21.72 -11.83
N SER A 320 5.04 -22.24 -11.27
CA SER A 320 3.89 -22.76 -12.05
C SER A 320 3.02 -21.65 -12.66
N ASN A 321 2.95 -20.48 -12.01
CA ASN A 321 2.14 -19.34 -12.46
C ASN A 321 2.93 -18.07 -12.76
N LEU A 322 4.26 -18.08 -12.59
CA LEU A 322 5.13 -16.91 -12.79
C LEU A 322 4.96 -16.25 -14.15
N LYS A 323 4.86 -17.05 -15.21
CA LYS A 323 4.71 -16.52 -16.58
C LYS A 323 3.42 -15.70 -16.72
N VAL A 324 2.30 -16.26 -16.28
CA VAL A 324 0.98 -15.59 -16.34
C VAL A 324 0.97 -14.36 -15.45
N TYR A 325 1.63 -14.42 -14.29
CA TYR A 325 1.75 -13.29 -13.38
C TYR A 325 2.54 -12.14 -14.02
N ARG A 326 3.69 -12.42 -14.67
CA ARG A 326 4.48 -11.41 -15.38
C ARG A 326 3.73 -10.78 -16.56
N GLU A 327 2.96 -11.59 -17.32
CA GLU A 327 2.12 -11.10 -18.40
C GLU A 327 1.09 -10.11 -17.85
N ALA A 328 0.40 -10.44 -16.76
CA ALA A 328 -0.57 -9.56 -16.13
C ALA A 328 0.05 -8.23 -15.62
N LEU A 329 1.29 -8.22 -15.13
CA LEU A 329 1.99 -6.99 -14.75
C LEU A 329 2.28 -6.08 -15.96
N THR A 330 2.51 -6.65 -17.15
CA THR A 330 2.78 -5.86 -18.37
C THR A 330 1.52 -5.31 -19.03
N GLU A 331 0.36 -5.93 -18.84
CA GLU A 331 -0.93 -5.44 -19.35
C GLU A 331 -1.40 -4.16 -18.64
N HIS A 332 -0.91 -3.91 -17.44
CA HIS A 332 -1.14 -2.69 -16.67
C HIS A 332 0.21 -2.06 -16.28
N PRO A 333 0.98 -1.56 -17.28
CA PRO A 333 2.24 -0.93 -16.95
C PRO A 333 2.00 0.28 -16.06
N ALA A 334 2.83 0.43 -15.04
CA ALA A 334 2.89 1.69 -14.30
C ALA A 334 3.03 2.86 -15.29
N PRO A 335 2.31 3.97 -15.13
CA PRO A 335 2.46 5.11 -16.03
C PRO A 335 3.93 5.53 -16.07
N MET A 336 4.42 5.71 -17.32
CA MET A 336 5.78 6.19 -17.58
C MET A 336 5.94 7.64 -17.14
#